data_916d9cad8f7d27923268e5d458734f1e
#
_entry.id   916d9cad8f7d27923268e5d458734f1e
#
_cell.length_a   1.000
_cell.length_b   1.000
_cell.length_c   1.000
_cell.angle_alpha   90.00
_cell.angle_beta   90.00
_cell.angle_gamma   90.00
#
_symmetry.space_group_name_H-M   'P 1'
#
loop_
_entity.id
_entity.type
_entity.pdbx_description
1 polymer ?
#
loop_
_entity_poly.entity_id
_entity_poly.type
_entity_poly.pdbx_seq_one_letter_code
_entity_poly.pdbx_strand_id
1 'polypeptide(L)'
;MKTSALTPLALLIPSVAVPAQTDSPGLFIAQFDHILGTSLTVKLMASSWAAARLAEQVLLAEMERLESVLSSYRSDSEFSRWLAAPLNSAVVVSSDLLDVLSQFDHWRAQTNGVLNAAAEHLNQRWQQAAHRQEKPSEADRQQAVIEVKQTHWRLDANQQTATRLTSVPLRLHTFTKSYVLGRTAEVVLATPGVSGLVLNSGGDLVVRGNWSETVAIANPRSPADNALPIARLIVQNAAIATSGDYRRGIQVGNEWGSHIMDPRTGMPASAVISATVLHPDPVTAGALATTFNILTPAESASLATGLPGTEYLLISRQGEFIASKGWPGIALPLPESLLMSTAPKTAYLLSVPTKDKRWNPTQELLITFDLARFEGRSHRPFVAVWVVDEAKKPVRQLALWYNKPRWLHDLREWYALKVETDVATSVASATRSPGQYTLVWDGKDDQGQWVKQGKYTIQIEAAREHGTYQLIQQMMDFNGKVKQQLLNGNVEITTATLDYREKATTR
;
A
#
# COMPACT_ATOMS: atom_id res chain seq x y z
N MET A 1 37.27 -67.96 -34.37
CA MET A 1 36.74 -66.59 -34.34
C MET A 1 35.79 -66.50 -33.13
N LYS A 2 36.24 -65.82 -32.03
CA LYS A 2 35.47 -65.70 -30.81
C LYS A 2 34.92 -64.27 -30.82
N THR A 3 33.60 -64.10 -30.92
CA THR A 3 32.88 -62.84 -30.82
C THR A 3 32.66 -62.59 -29.33
N SER A 4 33.24 -61.46 -28.83
CA SER A 4 33.08 -60.97 -27.46
C SER A 4 31.87 -60.07 -27.43
N ALA A 5 30.87 -60.42 -26.61
CA ALA A 5 29.69 -59.54 -26.35
C ALA A 5 30.04 -58.53 -25.29
N LEU A 6 29.90 -57.23 -25.60
CA LEU A 6 29.97 -56.10 -24.67
C LEU A 6 28.61 -55.91 -23.99
N THR A 7 28.56 -56.08 -22.67
CA THR A 7 27.41 -55.79 -21.83
C THR A 7 27.42 -54.29 -21.52
N PRO A 8 26.31 -53.54 -21.68
CA PRO A 8 26.26 -52.13 -21.30
C PRO A 8 26.13 -51.97 -19.79
N LEU A 9 27.05 -51.21 -19.21
CA LEU A 9 27.05 -50.80 -17.80
C LEU A 9 25.97 -49.75 -17.60
N ALA A 10 24.87 -50.12 -16.93
CA ALA A 10 23.83 -49.16 -16.52
C ALA A 10 24.35 -48.28 -15.36
N LEU A 11 24.57 -47.02 -15.64
CA LEU A 11 24.82 -46.03 -14.57
C LEU A 11 23.54 -45.82 -13.76
N LEU A 12 23.52 -46.34 -12.53
CA LEU A 12 22.53 -45.96 -11.52
C LEU A 12 22.84 -44.53 -11.04
N ILE A 13 22.09 -43.57 -11.55
CA ILE A 13 22.05 -42.19 -10.98
C ILE A 13 21.25 -42.29 -9.68
N PRO A 14 21.81 -41.97 -8.50
CA PRO A 14 21.02 -41.93 -7.28
C PRO A 14 19.98 -40.84 -7.42
N SER A 15 18.71 -41.22 -7.34
CA SER A 15 17.59 -40.30 -7.20
C SER A 15 17.77 -39.53 -5.88
N VAL A 16 18.17 -38.28 -5.97
CA VAL A 16 18.14 -37.38 -4.82
C VAL A 16 16.69 -37.20 -4.44
N ALA A 17 16.26 -37.84 -3.36
CA ALA A 17 14.95 -37.63 -2.79
C ALA A 17 14.83 -36.13 -2.42
N VAL A 18 14.02 -35.41 -3.15
CA VAL A 18 13.56 -34.07 -2.73
C VAL A 18 12.88 -34.32 -1.39
N PRO A 19 13.31 -33.65 -0.30
CA PRO A 19 12.65 -33.81 0.99
C PRO A 19 11.17 -33.50 0.84
N ALA A 20 10.32 -34.46 1.22
CA ALA A 20 8.88 -34.29 1.27
C ALA A 20 8.62 -33.03 2.11
N GLN A 21 8.01 -32.00 1.51
CA GLN A 21 7.54 -30.83 2.25
C GLN A 21 6.58 -31.36 3.31
N THR A 22 6.91 -31.11 4.58
CA THR A 22 6.12 -31.58 5.71
C THR A 22 4.70 -31.04 5.59
N ASP A 23 3.71 -31.92 5.58
CA ASP A 23 2.26 -31.63 5.64
C ASP A 23 1.86 -31.12 7.03
N SER A 24 2.56 -30.10 7.52
CA SER A 24 2.27 -29.48 8.80
C SER A 24 1.43 -28.21 8.58
N PRO A 25 0.43 -27.96 9.44
CA PRO A 25 -0.28 -26.70 9.45
C PRO A 25 0.69 -25.53 9.56
N GLY A 26 0.49 -24.48 8.77
CA GLY A 26 1.43 -23.38 8.76
C GLY A 26 0.93 -22.12 8.08
N LEU A 27 1.76 -21.08 8.22
CA LEU A 27 1.60 -19.79 7.55
C LEU A 27 2.19 -19.87 6.14
N PHE A 28 1.35 -19.57 5.15
CA PHE A 28 1.74 -19.44 3.75
C PHE A 28 1.57 -17.97 3.32
N ILE A 29 2.58 -17.41 2.68
CA ILE A 29 2.58 -16.03 2.20
C ILE A 29 2.83 -16.06 0.69
N ALA A 30 1.93 -15.39 -0.05
CA ALA A 30 2.06 -15.17 -1.49
C ALA A 30 1.93 -13.67 -1.79
N GLN A 31 2.56 -13.23 -2.87
CA GLN A 31 2.53 -11.85 -3.33
C GLN A 31 2.35 -11.83 -4.85
N PHE A 32 1.47 -10.96 -5.30
CA PHE A 32 1.13 -10.79 -6.71
C PHE A 32 1.21 -9.32 -7.07
N ASP A 33 1.70 -9.03 -8.26
CA ASP A 33 1.69 -7.69 -8.84
C ASP A 33 0.57 -7.57 -9.87
N HIS A 34 0.09 -6.33 -10.06
CA HIS A 34 -0.94 -5.99 -11.04
C HIS A 34 -2.30 -6.66 -10.82
N ILE A 35 -2.65 -6.99 -9.58
CA ILE A 35 -4.00 -7.41 -9.19
C ILE A 35 -4.77 -6.16 -8.76
N LEU A 36 -5.93 -5.92 -9.35
CA LEU A 36 -6.76 -4.71 -9.10
C LEU A 36 -5.96 -3.39 -9.30
N GLY A 37 -5.02 -3.39 -10.23
CA GLY A 37 -4.16 -2.23 -10.52
C GLY A 37 -3.11 -1.91 -9.46
N THR A 38 -2.86 -2.82 -8.50
CA THR A 38 -1.87 -2.65 -7.42
C THR A 38 -1.23 -3.98 -7.07
N SER A 39 -0.50 -4.04 -5.96
CA SER A 39 0.02 -5.28 -5.42
C SER A 39 -0.97 -5.93 -4.45
N LEU A 40 -0.99 -7.26 -4.45
CA LEU A 40 -1.74 -8.08 -3.49
C LEU A 40 -0.77 -8.88 -2.64
N THR A 41 -0.89 -8.79 -1.32
CA THR A 41 -0.25 -9.69 -0.36
C THR A 41 -1.30 -10.59 0.26
N VAL A 42 -1.04 -11.89 0.24
CA VAL A 42 -1.91 -12.95 0.76
C VAL A 42 -1.17 -13.67 1.87
N LYS A 43 -1.80 -13.82 3.03
CA LYS A 43 -1.34 -14.69 4.10
C LYS A 43 -2.44 -15.70 4.36
N LEU A 44 -2.10 -16.99 4.38
CA LEU A 44 -3.03 -18.09 4.61
C LEU A 44 -2.54 -18.95 5.78
N MET A 45 -3.43 -19.26 6.69
CA MET A 45 -3.25 -20.32 7.66
C MET A 45 -3.92 -21.56 7.10
N ALA A 46 -3.11 -22.53 6.66
CA ALA A 46 -3.60 -23.76 6.03
C ALA A 46 -3.05 -25.01 6.69
N SER A 47 -3.81 -26.10 6.64
CA SER A 47 -3.47 -27.39 7.24
C SER A 47 -2.31 -28.09 6.53
N SER A 48 -2.04 -27.75 5.26
CA SER A 48 -0.98 -28.33 4.46
C SER A 48 -0.59 -27.39 3.31
N TRP A 49 0.55 -27.67 2.69
CA TRP A 49 0.98 -26.99 1.46
C TRP A 49 -0.01 -27.22 0.30
N ALA A 50 -0.61 -28.41 0.20
CA ALA A 50 -1.61 -28.71 -0.82
C ALA A 50 -2.86 -27.84 -0.64
N ALA A 51 -3.36 -27.70 0.59
CA ALA A 51 -4.49 -26.82 0.91
C ALA A 51 -4.17 -25.36 0.61
N ALA A 52 -2.97 -24.88 0.94
CA ALA A 52 -2.55 -23.51 0.62
C ALA A 52 -2.49 -23.25 -0.89
N ARG A 53 -1.98 -24.18 -1.68
CA ARG A 53 -1.94 -24.06 -3.15
C ARG A 53 -3.32 -24.09 -3.78
N LEU A 54 -4.23 -24.93 -3.27
CA LEU A 54 -5.63 -24.92 -3.72
C LEU A 54 -6.27 -23.58 -3.40
N ALA A 55 -6.10 -23.06 -2.19
CA ALA A 55 -6.61 -21.75 -1.78
C ALA A 55 -6.05 -20.60 -2.66
N GLU A 56 -4.77 -20.64 -3.03
CA GLU A 56 -4.15 -19.68 -3.93
C GLU A 56 -4.79 -19.73 -5.35
N GLN A 57 -5.05 -20.92 -5.88
CA GLN A 57 -5.73 -21.07 -7.17
C GLN A 57 -7.16 -20.53 -7.12
N VAL A 58 -7.91 -20.85 -6.08
CA VAL A 58 -9.28 -20.34 -5.86
C VAL A 58 -9.28 -18.81 -5.74
N LEU A 59 -8.32 -18.25 -4.99
CA LEU A 59 -8.14 -16.80 -4.84
C LEU A 59 -7.93 -16.12 -6.20
N LEU A 60 -6.96 -16.60 -6.98
CA LEU A 60 -6.63 -15.97 -8.27
C LEU A 60 -7.78 -16.09 -9.27
N ALA A 61 -8.46 -17.23 -9.30
CA ALA A 61 -9.63 -17.44 -10.17
C ALA A 61 -10.78 -16.49 -9.82
N GLU A 62 -11.08 -16.32 -8.52
CA GLU A 62 -12.16 -15.44 -8.07
C GLU A 62 -11.82 -13.96 -8.31
N MET A 63 -10.58 -13.54 -8.07
CA MET A 63 -10.14 -12.17 -8.36
C MET A 63 -10.21 -11.85 -9.84
N GLU A 64 -9.73 -12.74 -10.73
CA GLU A 64 -9.83 -12.56 -12.18
C GLU A 64 -11.30 -12.50 -12.63
N ARG A 65 -12.15 -13.36 -12.08
CA ARG A 65 -13.60 -13.35 -12.36
C ARG A 65 -14.20 -11.99 -12.00
N LEU A 66 -13.97 -11.51 -10.79
CA LEU A 66 -14.51 -10.22 -10.33
C LEU A 66 -13.91 -9.03 -11.07
N GLU A 67 -12.63 -9.09 -11.42
CA GLU A 67 -11.98 -8.04 -12.22
C GLU A 67 -12.55 -8.00 -13.64
N SER A 68 -12.87 -9.15 -14.26
CA SER A 68 -13.54 -9.22 -15.55
C SER A 68 -14.97 -8.65 -15.54
N VAL A 69 -15.60 -8.60 -14.37
CA VAL A 69 -16.92 -7.99 -14.19
C VAL A 69 -16.82 -6.49 -13.88
N LEU A 70 -16.00 -6.10 -12.90
CA LEU A 70 -16.09 -4.80 -12.23
C LEU A 70 -15.01 -3.78 -12.65
N SER A 71 -14.01 -4.18 -13.44
CA SER A 71 -12.92 -3.29 -13.79
C SER A 71 -13.40 -2.09 -14.60
N SER A 72 -13.05 -0.89 -14.14
CA SER A 72 -13.24 0.36 -14.89
C SER A 72 -12.10 0.67 -15.86
N TYR A 73 -11.07 -0.20 -15.92
CA TYR A 73 -9.87 -0.02 -16.75
C TYR A 73 -9.82 -0.99 -17.92
N ARG A 74 -10.40 -2.16 -17.79
CA ARG A 74 -10.49 -3.17 -18.84
C ARG A 74 -11.64 -2.83 -19.78
N SER A 75 -11.37 -2.65 -21.04
CA SER A 75 -12.41 -2.38 -22.07
C SER A 75 -13.34 -3.58 -22.29
N ASP A 76 -12.87 -4.79 -21.99
CA ASP A 76 -13.59 -6.06 -22.11
C ASP A 76 -14.34 -6.47 -20.83
N SER A 77 -14.29 -5.66 -19.74
CA SER A 77 -15.06 -5.93 -18.53
C SER A 77 -16.57 -5.82 -18.79
N GLU A 78 -17.36 -6.51 -17.96
CA GLU A 78 -18.82 -6.40 -18.04
C GLU A 78 -19.29 -4.96 -17.80
N PHE A 79 -18.72 -4.27 -16.79
CA PHE A 79 -19.01 -2.87 -16.52
C PHE A 79 -18.72 -1.97 -17.74
N SER A 80 -17.59 -2.16 -18.40
CA SER A 80 -17.22 -1.37 -19.59
C SER A 80 -18.17 -1.65 -20.78
N ARG A 81 -18.57 -2.91 -20.99
CA ARG A 81 -19.57 -3.27 -22.01
C ARG A 81 -20.94 -2.66 -21.69
N TRP A 82 -21.34 -2.69 -20.42
CA TRP A 82 -22.59 -2.04 -19.99
C TRP A 82 -22.53 -0.52 -20.20
N LEU A 83 -21.42 0.13 -19.90
CA LEU A 83 -21.23 1.57 -20.20
C LEU A 83 -21.29 1.89 -21.69
N ALA A 84 -20.87 0.97 -22.55
CA ALA A 84 -20.92 1.14 -24.01
C ALA A 84 -22.29 0.85 -24.61
N ALA A 85 -23.21 0.23 -23.87
CA ALA A 85 -24.56 -0.08 -24.33
C ALA A 85 -25.38 1.21 -24.61
N PRO A 86 -26.36 1.17 -25.54
CA PRO A 86 -27.20 2.32 -25.80
C PRO A 86 -27.93 2.79 -24.54
N LEU A 87 -28.05 4.13 -24.41
CA LEU A 87 -28.82 4.71 -23.29
C LEU A 87 -30.28 4.22 -23.32
N ASN A 88 -30.87 4.09 -22.13
CA ASN A 88 -32.23 3.63 -21.90
C ASN A 88 -32.52 2.19 -22.36
N SER A 89 -31.50 1.41 -22.68
CA SER A 89 -31.63 -0.02 -22.96
C SER A 89 -31.37 -0.85 -21.70
N ALA A 90 -32.29 -1.73 -21.35
CA ALA A 90 -32.09 -2.69 -20.27
C ALA A 90 -31.09 -3.76 -20.74
N VAL A 91 -30.02 -3.94 -19.99
CA VAL A 91 -28.96 -4.91 -20.26
C VAL A 91 -28.95 -5.92 -19.12
N VAL A 92 -28.97 -7.22 -19.45
CA VAL A 92 -28.79 -8.29 -18.44
C VAL A 92 -27.35 -8.21 -17.93
N VAL A 93 -27.21 -8.17 -16.61
CA VAL A 93 -25.92 -8.07 -15.93
C VAL A 93 -25.74 -9.17 -14.89
N SER A 94 -24.48 -9.47 -14.55
CA SER A 94 -24.20 -10.43 -13.48
C SER A 94 -24.69 -9.93 -12.12
N SER A 95 -24.88 -10.87 -11.19
CA SER A 95 -25.24 -10.55 -9.81
C SER A 95 -24.22 -9.63 -9.14
N ASP A 96 -22.92 -9.79 -9.44
CA ASP A 96 -21.87 -8.95 -8.86
C ASP A 96 -21.95 -7.51 -9.37
N LEU A 97 -22.17 -7.29 -10.67
CA LEU A 97 -22.33 -5.92 -11.18
C LEU A 97 -23.62 -5.28 -10.65
N LEU A 98 -24.72 -6.04 -10.59
CA LEU A 98 -25.99 -5.56 -10.04
C LEU A 98 -25.83 -5.16 -8.56
N ASP A 99 -25.15 -6.00 -7.76
CA ASP A 99 -24.89 -5.75 -6.35
C ASP A 99 -24.02 -4.48 -6.16
N VAL A 100 -22.91 -4.36 -6.88
CA VAL A 100 -22.05 -3.17 -6.78
C VAL A 100 -22.77 -1.89 -7.17
N LEU A 101 -23.58 -1.90 -8.23
CA LEU A 101 -24.41 -0.73 -8.60
C LEU A 101 -25.46 -0.41 -7.53
N SER A 102 -26.09 -1.42 -6.93
CA SER A 102 -27.02 -1.25 -5.80
C SER A 102 -26.32 -0.69 -4.56
N GLN A 103 -25.11 -1.15 -4.26
CA GLN A 103 -24.29 -0.61 -3.18
C GLN A 103 -23.94 0.88 -3.43
N PHE A 104 -23.66 1.28 -4.66
CA PHE A 104 -23.46 2.70 -5.00
C PHE A 104 -24.73 3.53 -4.76
N ASP A 105 -25.93 3.03 -5.10
CA ASP A 105 -27.18 3.70 -4.80
C ASP A 105 -27.41 3.83 -3.30
N HIS A 106 -27.17 2.75 -2.55
CA HIS A 106 -27.25 2.74 -1.09
C HIS A 106 -26.31 3.78 -0.46
N TRP A 107 -25.03 3.75 -0.79
CA TRP A 107 -24.04 4.67 -0.23
C TRP A 107 -24.26 6.12 -0.68
N ARG A 108 -24.71 6.34 -1.91
CA ARG A 108 -25.13 7.66 -2.36
C ARG A 108 -26.22 8.26 -1.50
N ALA A 109 -27.23 7.45 -1.16
CA ALA A 109 -28.31 7.87 -0.28
C ALA A 109 -27.81 8.12 1.17
N GLN A 110 -27.05 7.17 1.74
CA GLN A 110 -26.52 7.25 3.11
C GLN A 110 -25.60 8.45 3.32
N THR A 111 -24.83 8.84 2.30
CA THR A 111 -23.84 9.93 2.37
C THR A 111 -24.33 11.26 1.81
N ASN A 112 -25.65 11.36 1.51
CA ASN A 112 -26.23 12.56 0.87
C ASN A 112 -25.44 12.98 -0.40
N GLY A 113 -25.09 11.99 -1.23
CA GLY A 113 -24.42 12.20 -2.52
C GLY A 113 -22.90 12.38 -2.47
N VAL A 114 -22.27 12.34 -1.30
CA VAL A 114 -20.80 12.45 -1.15
C VAL A 114 -20.10 11.27 -1.82
N LEU A 115 -20.60 10.04 -1.63
CA LEU A 115 -20.15 8.89 -2.39
C LEU A 115 -20.98 8.76 -3.67
N ASN A 116 -20.32 8.89 -4.83
CA ASN A 116 -21.01 8.92 -6.12
C ASN A 116 -20.09 8.38 -7.23
N ALA A 117 -20.55 7.39 -7.99
CA ALA A 117 -19.80 6.86 -9.13
C ALA A 117 -19.57 7.92 -10.23
N ALA A 118 -20.45 8.92 -10.34
CA ALA A 118 -20.32 10.03 -11.28
C ALA A 118 -19.31 11.11 -10.84
N ALA A 119 -18.67 10.98 -9.66
CA ALA A 119 -17.55 11.85 -9.27
C ALA A 119 -16.41 11.81 -10.30
N GLU A 120 -16.33 10.76 -11.12
CA GLU A 120 -15.41 10.63 -12.27
C GLU A 120 -15.58 11.81 -13.25
N HIS A 121 -16.78 12.30 -13.45
CA HIS A 121 -17.04 13.45 -14.30
C HIS A 121 -16.30 14.71 -13.79
N LEU A 122 -16.31 14.93 -12.48
CA LEU A 122 -15.55 16.02 -11.86
C LEU A 122 -14.03 15.79 -11.99
N ASN A 123 -13.57 14.55 -11.76
CA ASN A 123 -12.16 14.19 -11.93
C ASN A 123 -11.67 14.53 -13.35
N GLN A 124 -12.42 14.18 -14.38
CA GLN A 124 -12.05 14.48 -15.77
C GLN A 124 -12.01 15.98 -16.04
N ARG A 125 -12.94 16.78 -15.48
CA ARG A 125 -12.94 18.24 -15.59
C ARG A 125 -11.69 18.84 -14.94
N TRP A 126 -11.32 18.39 -13.75
CA TRP A 126 -10.13 18.87 -13.05
C TRP A 126 -8.83 18.39 -13.72
N GLN A 127 -8.78 17.20 -14.30
CA GLN A 127 -7.66 16.75 -15.12
C GLN A 127 -7.47 17.63 -16.37
N GLN A 128 -8.56 17.98 -17.07
CA GLN A 128 -8.53 18.93 -18.16
C GLN A 128 -8.03 20.31 -17.73
N ALA A 129 -8.48 20.78 -16.56
CA ALA A 129 -8.02 22.02 -15.94
C ALA A 129 -6.51 21.99 -15.65
N ALA A 130 -5.98 20.84 -15.13
CA ALA A 130 -4.56 20.63 -14.93
C ALA A 130 -3.76 20.70 -16.23
N HIS A 131 -4.25 20.12 -17.31
CA HIS A 131 -3.60 20.22 -18.63
C HIS A 131 -3.57 21.67 -19.16
N ARG A 132 -4.62 22.45 -18.89
CA ARG A 132 -4.70 23.87 -19.32
C ARG A 132 -4.01 24.80 -18.32
N GLN A 133 -3.64 24.34 -17.15
CA GLN A 133 -3.14 25.13 -16.00
C GLN A 133 -4.12 26.22 -15.57
N GLU A 134 -5.42 26.01 -15.78
CA GLU A 134 -6.50 26.94 -15.47
C GLU A 134 -7.65 26.21 -14.77
N LYS A 135 -8.11 26.73 -13.62
CA LYS A 135 -9.22 26.13 -12.87
C LYS A 135 -10.52 26.17 -13.67
N PRO A 136 -11.42 25.18 -13.47
CA PRO A 136 -12.76 25.24 -14.05
C PRO A 136 -13.47 26.51 -13.58
N SER A 137 -14.20 27.16 -14.48
CA SER A 137 -15.02 28.28 -14.10
C SER A 137 -16.11 27.91 -13.09
N GLU A 138 -16.60 28.84 -12.33
CA GLU A 138 -17.70 28.60 -11.38
C GLU A 138 -18.93 28.00 -12.08
N ALA A 139 -19.29 28.54 -13.28
CA ALA A 139 -20.39 28.02 -14.08
C ALA A 139 -20.20 26.59 -14.54
N ASP A 140 -19.00 26.25 -15.06
CA ASP A 140 -18.66 24.86 -15.48
C ASP A 140 -18.71 23.89 -14.30
N ARG A 141 -18.23 24.33 -13.15
CA ARG A 141 -18.23 23.53 -11.93
C ARG A 141 -19.66 23.27 -11.43
N GLN A 142 -20.50 24.30 -11.38
CA GLN A 142 -21.91 24.17 -10.99
C GLN A 142 -22.68 23.28 -11.95
N GLN A 143 -22.45 23.41 -13.25
CA GLN A 143 -23.08 22.56 -14.26
C GLN A 143 -22.66 21.08 -14.07
N ALA A 144 -21.38 20.82 -13.84
CA ALA A 144 -20.88 19.47 -13.56
C ALA A 144 -21.51 18.86 -12.28
N VAL A 145 -21.70 19.66 -11.22
CA VAL A 145 -22.41 19.23 -10.00
C VAL A 145 -23.87 18.86 -10.28
N ILE A 146 -24.57 19.64 -11.13
CA ILE A 146 -25.95 19.31 -11.54
C ILE A 146 -25.97 17.98 -12.30
N GLU A 147 -25.03 17.75 -13.20
CA GLU A 147 -24.91 16.51 -13.98
C GLU A 147 -24.63 15.31 -13.07
N VAL A 148 -23.71 15.42 -12.10
CA VAL A 148 -23.38 14.37 -11.12
C VAL A 148 -24.54 14.01 -10.20
N LYS A 149 -25.45 14.93 -9.92
CA LYS A 149 -26.63 14.70 -9.06
C LYS A 149 -27.74 13.93 -9.75
N GLN A 150 -27.70 13.74 -11.05
CA GLN A 150 -28.74 12.99 -11.79
C GLN A 150 -28.76 11.51 -11.37
N THR A 151 -29.85 10.83 -11.67
CA THR A 151 -29.94 9.37 -11.62
C THR A 151 -29.29 8.81 -12.87
N HIS A 152 -28.20 8.02 -12.71
CA HIS A 152 -27.40 7.57 -13.85
C HIS A 152 -27.80 6.19 -14.36
N TRP A 153 -28.48 5.40 -13.54
CA TRP A 153 -28.98 4.06 -13.90
C TRP A 153 -30.26 3.73 -13.16
N ARG A 154 -30.91 2.69 -13.66
CA ARG A 154 -32.05 2.03 -13.01
C ARG A 154 -31.76 0.53 -13.00
N LEU A 155 -32.00 -0.11 -11.85
CA LEU A 155 -31.82 -1.55 -11.64
C LEU A 155 -33.16 -2.25 -11.56
N ASP A 156 -33.22 -3.46 -12.13
CA ASP A 156 -34.32 -4.41 -11.94
C ASP A 156 -33.73 -5.73 -11.44
N ALA A 157 -33.86 -5.98 -10.13
CA ALA A 157 -33.33 -7.16 -9.48
C ALA A 157 -34.03 -8.45 -9.93
N ASN A 158 -35.31 -8.37 -10.30
CA ASN A 158 -36.09 -9.56 -10.70
C ASN A 158 -35.67 -10.04 -12.09
N GLN A 159 -35.34 -9.09 -12.99
CA GLN A 159 -34.89 -9.38 -14.35
C GLN A 159 -33.37 -9.42 -14.47
N GLN A 160 -32.65 -9.14 -13.38
CA GLN A 160 -31.18 -8.99 -13.38
C GLN A 160 -30.69 -8.03 -14.47
N THR A 161 -31.35 -6.85 -14.59
CA THR A 161 -30.97 -5.87 -15.59
C THR A 161 -30.56 -4.54 -14.99
N ALA A 162 -29.62 -3.86 -15.66
CA ALA A 162 -29.24 -2.50 -15.39
C ALA A 162 -29.44 -1.63 -16.64
N THR A 163 -30.14 -0.51 -16.50
CA THR A 163 -30.41 0.44 -17.59
C THR A 163 -29.62 1.71 -17.35
N ARG A 164 -28.72 2.07 -18.25
CA ARG A 164 -27.99 3.35 -18.20
C ARG A 164 -28.89 4.48 -18.68
N LEU A 165 -29.01 5.56 -17.91
CA LEU A 165 -29.91 6.69 -18.16
C LEU A 165 -29.20 7.95 -18.66
N THR A 166 -27.90 8.10 -18.41
CA THR A 166 -27.12 9.30 -18.77
C THR A 166 -25.79 8.92 -19.42
N SER A 167 -25.22 9.83 -20.21
CA SER A 167 -23.87 9.68 -20.77
C SER A 167 -22.77 10.19 -19.84
N VAL A 168 -23.10 10.64 -18.61
CA VAL A 168 -22.15 11.11 -17.63
C VAL A 168 -21.12 10.00 -17.33
N PRO A 169 -19.82 10.30 -17.30
CA PRO A 169 -18.78 9.32 -16.96
C PRO A 169 -18.99 8.73 -15.57
N LEU A 170 -18.91 7.42 -15.49
CA LEU A 170 -19.07 6.66 -14.23
C LEU A 170 -17.81 5.82 -13.96
N ARG A 171 -17.47 5.66 -12.68
CA ARG A 171 -16.37 4.80 -12.26
C ARG A 171 -16.66 4.13 -10.92
N LEU A 172 -16.39 2.82 -10.82
CA LEU A 172 -16.75 2.02 -9.64
C LEU A 172 -15.61 1.85 -8.61
N HIS A 173 -14.53 2.62 -8.70
CA HIS A 173 -13.30 2.34 -7.94
C HIS A 173 -13.34 2.69 -6.44
N THR A 174 -14.37 3.36 -5.93
CA THR A 174 -14.42 3.86 -4.54
C THR A 174 -14.29 2.76 -3.50
N PHE A 175 -15.12 1.71 -3.57
CA PHE A 175 -15.09 0.58 -2.66
C PHE A 175 -15.01 -0.79 -3.37
N THR A 176 -14.96 -0.80 -4.70
CA THR A 176 -14.95 -2.05 -5.48
C THR A 176 -13.76 -2.93 -5.11
N LYS A 177 -12.61 -2.35 -4.77
CA LYS A 177 -11.46 -3.11 -4.30
C LYS A 177 -11.78 -3.86 -3.01
N SER A 178 -12.36 -3.18 -2.04
CA SER A 178 -12.80 -3.79 -0.77
C SER A 178 -13.90 -4.85 -0.98
N TYR A 179 -14.82 -4.63 -1.94
CA TYR A 179 -15.81 -5.62 -2.36
C TYR A 179 -15.13 -6.89 -2.90
N VAL A 180 -14.21 -6.74 -3.84
CA VAL A 180 -13.47 -7.88 -4.42
C VAL A 180 -12.69 -8.63 -3.35
N LEU A 181 -12.00 -7.93 -2.46
CA LEU A 181 -11.26 -8.55 -1.35
C LEU A 181 -12.20 -9.31 -0.41
N GLY A 182 -13.36 -8.73 -0.09
CA GLY A 182 -14.37 -9.36 0.78
C GLY A 182 -14.91 -10.66 0.18
N ARG A 183 -15.38 -10.60 -1.08
CA ARG A 183 -15.90 -11.78 -1.80
C ARG A 183 -14.84 -12.86 -1.95
N THR A 184 -13.62 -12.48 -2.34
CA THR A 184 -12.49 -13.42 -2.46
C THR A 184 -12.16 -14.06 -1.10
N ALA A 185 -12.17 -13.29 -0.01
CA ALA A 185 -11.89 -13.81 1.33
C ALA A 185 -12.90 -14.87 1.76
N GLU A 186 -14.21 -14.68 1.45
CA GLU A 186 -15.27 -15.65 1.73
C GLU A 186 -15.02 -16.99 1.00
N VAL A 187 -14.75 -16.93 -0.30
CA VAL A 187 -14.54 -18.14 -1.12
C VAL A 187 -13.25 -18.87 -0.71
N VAL A 188 -12.19 -18.13 -0.42
CA VAL A 188 -10.90 -18.70 0.02
C VAL A 188 -11.03 -19.33 1.42
N LEU A 189 -11.71 -18.69 2.36
CA LEU A 189 -11.93 -19.26 3.69
C LEU A 189 -12.77 -20.55 3.66
N ALA A 190 -13.68 -20.69 2.69
CA ALA A 190 -14.47 -21.90 2.48
C ALA A 190 -13.64 -23.05 1.87
N THR A 191 -12.40 -22.82 1.43
CA THR A 191 -11.53 -23.87 0.87
C THR A 191 -11.08 -24.86 1.96
N PRO A 192 -11.25 -26.18 1.74
CA PRO A 192 -10.87 -27.17 2.74
C PRO A 192 -9.41 -27.01 3.21
N GLY A 193 -9.23 -27.02 4.53
CA GLY A 193 -7.92 -26.91 5.16
C GLY A 193 -7.44 -25.48 5.38
N VAL A 194 -8.20 -24.44 5.01
CA VAL A 194 -7.92 -23.03 5.35
C VAL A 194 -8.65 -22.66 6.63
N SER A 195 -7.93 -22.15 7.63
CA SER A 195 -8.51 -21.75 8.92
C SER A 195 -8.49 -20.22 9.14
N GLY A 196 -7.70 -19.48 8.40
CA GLY A 196 -7.63 -18.02 8.50
C GLY A 196 -6.84 -17.42 7.36
N LEU A 197 -7.10 -16.15 7.06
CA LEU A 197 -6.43 -15.44 5.97
C LEU A 197 -6.35 -13.92 6.19
N VAL A 198 -5.38 -13.34 5.50
CA VAL A 198 -5.26 -11.89 5.31
C VAL A 198 -5.08 -11.61 3.83
N LEU A 199 -5.89 -10.72 3.28
CA LEU A 199 -5.74 -10.15 1.94
C LEU A 199 -5.44 -8.67 2.08
N ASN A 200 -4.33 -8.20 1.50
CA ASN A 200 -3.96 -6.78 1.51
C ASN A 200 -3.66 -6.33 0.08
N SER A 201 -4.43 -5.37 -0.40
CA SER A 201 -4.28 -4.79 -1.74
C SER A 201 -4.27 -3.26 -1.67
N GLY A 202 -3.07 -2.66 -1.81
CA GLY A 202 -2.91 -1.21 -1.92
C GLY A 202 -3.45 -0.39 -0.73
N GLY A 203 -3.44 -0.96 0.47
CA GLY A 203 -3.92 -0.31 1.71
C GLY A 203 -5.30 -0.76 2.17
N ASP A 204 -6.08 -1.42 1.31
CA ASP A 204 -7.29 -2.13 1.73
C ASP A 204 -6.91 -3.53 2.21
N LEU A 205 -7.34 -3.91 3.39
CA LEU A 205 -6.98 -5.16 4.04
C LEU A 205 -8.22 -5.84 4.63
N VAL A 206 -8.31 -7.17 4.42
CA VAL A 206 -9.38 -8.01 4.97
C VAL A 206 -8.74 -9.14 5.77
N VAL A 207 -9.20 -9.35 7.00
CA VAL A 207 -8.79 -10.45 7.89
C VAL A 207 -10.01 -11.32 8.16
N ARG A 208 -9.90 -12.63 7.96
CA ARG A 208 -10.99 -13.59 8.20
C ARG A 208 -10.47 -14.86 8.85
N GLY A 209 -11.39 -15.53 9.56
CA GLY A 209 -11.15 -16.81 10.22
C GLY A 209 -10.33 -16.69 11.50
N ASN A 210 -9.61 -17.74 11.85
CA ASN A 210 -8.77 -17.79 13.07
C ASN A 210 -7.42 -17.09 12.84
N TRP A 211 -7.46 -15.77 12.64
CA TRP A 211 -6.30 -14.92 12.43
C TRP A 211 -6.46 -13.55 13.06
N SER A 212 -5.38 -13.06 13.66
CA SER A 212 -5.24 -11.66 14.08
C SER A 212 -4.03 -11.07 13.36
N GLU A 213 -4.21 -9.92 12.72
CA GLU A 213 -3.15 -9.22 12.00
C GLU A 213 -2.84 -7.88 12.67
N THR A 214 -1.55 -7.59 12.86
CA THR A 214 -1.11 -6.26 13.29
C THR A 214 -0.91 -5.37 12.08
N VAL A 215 -1.73 -4.32 11.98
CA VAL A 215 -1.70 -3.36 10.87
C VAL A 215 -1.10 -2.06 11.33
N ALA A 216 -0.11 -1.56 10.60
CA ALA A 216 0.51 -0.26 10.84
C ALA A 216 -0.12 0.81 9.93
N ILE A 217 -0.51 1.95 10.51
CA ILE A 217 -1.05 3.09 9.77
C ILE A 217 0.10 4.02 9.39
N ALA A 218 0.30 4.21 8.09
CA ALA A 218 1.36 5.06 7.56
C ALA A 218 1.15 6.54 7.95
N ASN A 219 2.26 7.26 8.15
CA ASN A 219 2.21 8.71 8.36
C ASN A 219 1.99 9.44 7.03
N PRO A 220 0.83 10.07 6.78
CA PRO A 220 0.55 10.74 5.52
C PRO A 220 1.38 12.01 5.30
N ARG A 221 2.03 12.53 6.35
CA ARG A 221 2.91 13.70 6.29
C ARG A 221 4.35 13.38 5.98
N SER A 222 4.73 12.11 5.99
CA SER A 222 6.08 11.69 5.64
C SER A 222 6.11 11.04 4.26
N PRO A 223 6.93 11.53 3.32
CA PRO A 223 7.11 10.87 2.04
C PRO A 223 7.95 9.58 2.15
N ALA A 224 8.61 9.36 3.30
CA ALA A 224 9.54 8.27 3.48
C ALA A 224 8.85 6.93 3.71
N ASP A 225 9.24 5.90 2.97
CA ASP A 225 8.71 4.54 3.09
C ASP A 225 9.15 3.83 4.37
N ASN A 226 10.17 4.35 5.06
CA ASN A 226 10.62 3.94 6.38
C ASN A 226 10.16 4.88 7.50
N ALA A 227 9.20 5.78 7.23
CA ALA A 227 8.62 6.61 8.28
C ALA A 227 7.94 5.74 9.35
N LEU A 228 8.03 6.20 10.58
CA LEU A 228 7.35 5.55 11.69
C LEU A 228 5.83 5.62 11.49
N PRO A 229 5.12 4.50 11.71
CA PRO A 229 3.67 4.51 11.65
C PRO A 229 3.11 5.42 12.74
N ILE A 230 1.97 6.04 12.46
CA ILE A 230 1.26 6.90 13.43
C ILE A 230 0.37 6.11 14.37
N ALA A 231 -0.01 4.89 14.00
CA ALA A 231 -0.77 3.95 14.82
C ALA A 231 -0.49 2.51 14.41
N ARG A 232 -0.77 1.57 15.33
CA ARG A 232 -0.81 0.13 15.06
C ARG A 232 -2.11 -0.42 15.63
N LEU A 233 -2.74 -1.32 14.89
CA LEU A 233 -4.01 -1.94 15.28
C LEU A 233 -3.90 -3.45 15.23
N ILE A 234 -4.63 -4.14 16.08
CA ILE A 234 -4.92 -5.57 15.91
C ILE A 234 -6.26 -5.68 15.19
N VAL A 235 -6.26 -6.33 14.02
CA VAL A 235 -7.43 -6.55 13.19
C VAL A 235 -7.77 -8.03 13.19
N GLN A 236 -9.02 -8.38 13.50
CA GLN A 236 -9.54 -9.74 13.52
C GLN A 236 -10.97 -9.76 12.98
N ASN A 237 -11.26 -10.64 12.03
CA ASN A 237 -12.58 -10.78 11.39
C ASN A 237 -13.20 -9.43 10.94
N ALA A 238 -12.33 -8.53 10.47
CA ALA A 238 -12.70 -7.19 10.02
C ALA A 238 -11.91 -6.79 8.78
N ALA A 239 -12.27 -5.65 8.23
CA ALA A 239 -11.56 -5.00 7.14
C ALA A 239 -11.07 -3.63 7.59
N ILE A 240 -9.97 -3.19 7.02
CA ILE A 240 -9.45 -1.84 7.18
C ILE A 240 -9.19 -1.26 5.79
N ALA A 241 -9.62 -0.02 5.58
CA ALA A 241 -9.39 0.71 4.36
C ALA A 241 -8.83 2.10 4.69
N THR A 242 -7.89 2.58 3.87
CA THR A 242 -7.34 3.92 4.02
C THR A 242 -7.45 4.68 2.70
N SER A 243 -8.12 5.82 2.73
CA SER A 243 -8.19 6.79 1.66
C SER A 243 -7.36 8.03 2.02
N GLY A 244 -6.62 8.56 1.04
CA GLY A 244 -5.83 9.76 1.26
C GLY A 244 -5.30 10.37 -0.04
N ASP A 245 -5.03 11.66 0.00
CA ASP A 245 -4.59 12.45 -1.15
C ASP A 245 -3.10 12.83 -1.11
N TYR A 246 -2.38 12.41 -0.08
CA TYR A 246 -0.99 12.80 0.15
C TYR A 246 0.03 12.23 -0.86
N ARG A 247 -0.33 11.16 -1.58
CA ARG A 247 0.51 10.55 -2.64
C ARG A 247 0.00 10.82 -4.05
N ARG A 248 -1.24 11.27 -4.20
CA ARG A 248 -1.89 11.51 -5.50
C ARG A 248 -2.70 12.80 -5.42
N GLY A 249 -2.56 13.65 -6.41
CA GLY A 249 -3.31 14.89 -6.48
C GLY A 249 -3.31 15.48 -7.88
N ILE A 250 -3.89 16.66 -8.01
CA ILE A 250 -4.01 17.39 -9.25
C ILE A 250 -3.33 18.76 -9.04
N GLN A 251 -2.37 19.08 -9.90
CA GLN A 251 -1.70 20.38 -9.92
C GLN A 251 -2.35 21.28 -10.96
N VAL A 252 -2.84 22.44 -10.55
CA VAL A 252 -3.39 23.47 -11.45
C VAL A 252 -2.72 24.80 -11.11
N GLY A 253 -1.89 25.32 -12.00
CA GLY A 253 -1.03 26.45 -11.70
C GLY A 253 -0.10 26.11 -10.53
N ASN A 254 -0.07 26.96 -9.52
CA ASN A 254 0.74 26.79 -8.32
C ASN A 254 -0.01 26.07 -7.17
N GLU A 255 -1.24 25.63 -7.42
CA GLU A 255 -2.05 25.00 -6.38
C GLU A 255 -2.11 23.48 -6.56
N TRP A 256 -1.90 22.78 -5.46
CA TRP A 256 -2.11 21.34 -5.36
C TRP A 256 -3.49 21.06 -4.77
N GLY A 257 -4.27 20.19 -5.41
CA GLY A 257 -5.56 19.72 -4.94
C GLY A 257 -5.62 18.21 -4.82
N SER A 258 -6.52 17.72 -3.99
CA SER A 258 -6.83 16.29 -3.88
C SER A 258 -7.32 15.73 -5.22
N HIS A 259 -6.99 14.46 -5.53
CA HIS A 259 -7.63 13.73 -6.61
C HIS A 259 -9.05 13.25 -6.24
N ILE A 260 -9.42 13.36 -4.96
CA ILE A 260 -10.73 12.99 -4.44
C ILE A 260 -11.62 14.25 -4.50
N MET A 261 -12.73 14.15 -5.23
CA MET A 261 -13.65 15.27 -5.45
C MET A 261 -14.84 15.20 -4.50
N ASP A 262 -15.30 16.37 -4.02
CA ASP A 262 -16.59 16.48 -3.33
C ASP A 262 -17.70 16.68 -4.38
N PRO A 263 -18.58 15.69 -4.61
CA PRO A 263 -19.65 15.79 -5.59
C PRO A 263 -20.71 16.86 -5.27
N ARG A 264 -20.75 17.34 -4.03
CA ARG A 264 -21.69 18.38 -3.58
C ARG A 264 -21.28 19.77 -4.07
N THR A 265 -19.95 19.99 -4.16
CA THR A 265 -19.37 21.30 -4.46
C THR A 265 -18.62 21.33 -5.79
N GLY A 266 -18.24 20.16 -6.32
CA GLY A 266 -17.39 20.04 -7.51
C GLY A 266 -15.93 20.43 -7.27
N MET A 267 -15.52 20.59 -6.01
CA MET A 267 -14.15 20.95 -5.61
C MET A 267 -13.36 19.72 -5.14
N PRO A 268 -12.04 19.77 -5.23
CA PRO A 268 -11.19 18.80 -4.54
C PRO A 268 -11.44 18.80 -3.03
N ALA A 269 -11.43 17.61 -2.41
CA ALA A 269 -11.53 17.45 -0.96
C ALA A 269 -10.39 18.18 -0.24
N SER A 270 -10.68 18.87 0.86
CA SER A 270 -9.72 19.76 1.51
C SER A 270 -9.65 19.65 3.04
N ALA A 271 -10.57 18.93 3.69
CA ALA A 271 -10.63 18.87 5.15
C ALA A 271 -9.66 17.82 5.74
N VAL A 272 -9.59 16.64 5.12
CA VAL A 272 -8.87 15.47 5.63
C VAL A 272 -7.83 15.04 4.60
N ILE A 273 -6.60 14.78 5.05
CA ILE A 273 -5.52 14.25 4.17
C ILE A 273 -5.46 12.73 4.16
N SER A 274 -5.94 12.08 5.24
CA SER A 274 -5.98 10.63 5.36
C SER A 274 -7.15 10.21 6.26
N ALA A 275 -7.93 9.26 5.80
CA ALA A 275 -9.02 8.63 6.55
C ALA A 275 -8.82 7.12 6.54
N THR A 276 -8.56 6.54 7.71
CA THR A 276 -8.49 5.09 7.92
C THR A 276 -9.74 4.65 8.65
N VAL A 277 -10.42 3.64 8.10
CA VAL A 277 -11.66 3.07 8.66
C VAL A 277 -11.49 1.58 8.87
N LEU A 278 -11.91 1.09 10.04
CA LEU A 278 -12.05 -0.32 10.38
C LEU A 278 -13.53 -0.64 10.53
N HIS A 279 -13.97 -1.72 9.89
CA HIS A 279 -15.36 -2.21 9.97
C HIS A 279 -15.39 -3.72 9.69
N PRO A 280 -16.34 -4.50 10.28
CA PRO A 280 -16.52 -5.92 9.96
C PRO A 280 -16.80 -6.17 8.47
N ASP A 281 -17.61 -5.32 7.83
CA ASP A 281 -17.90 -5.39 6.40
C ASP A 281 -16.86 -4.60 5.58
N PRO A 282 -16.20 -5.24 4.58
CA PRO A 282 -15.19 -4.59 3.75
C PRO A 282 -15.73 -3.44 2.88
N VAL A 283 -16.94 -3.57 2.34
CA VAL A 283 -17.56 -2.53 1.50
C VAL A 283 -17.79 -1.27 2.31
N THR A 284 -18.32 -1.41 3.52
CA THR A 284 -18.49 -0.30 4.46
C THR A 284 -17.17 0.38 4.79
N ALA A 285 -16.12 -0.40 5.10
CA ALA A 285 -14.79 0.16 5.37
C ALA A 285 -14.28 1.00 4.19
N GLY A 286 -14.32 0.47 2.95
CA GLY A 286 -13.88 1.16 1.73
C GLY A 286 -14.71 2.40 1.38
N ALA A 287 -16.03 2.29 1.51
CA ALA A 287 -16.96 3.39 1.25
C ALA A 287 -16.75 4.55 2.22
N LEU A 288 -16.65 4.24 3.51
CA LEU A 288 -16.44 5.24 4.56
C LEU A 288 -15.05 5.86 4.51
N ALA A 289 -14.00 5.11 4.18
CA ALA A 289 -12.66 5.68 4.03
C ALA A 289 -12.63 6.81 3.00
N THR A 290 -13.25 6.60 1.83
CA THR A 290 -13.36 7.66 0.81
C THR A 290 -14.30 8.79 1.25
N THR A 291 -15.45 8.46 1.82
CA THR A 291 -16.43 9.44 2.30
C THR A 291 -15.85 10.34 3.38
N PHE A 292 -15.13 9.79 4.36
CA PHE A 292 -14.51 10.54 5.45
C PHE A 292 -13.31 11.38 5.00
N ASN A 293 -12.72 11.06 3.87
CA ASN A 293 -11.71 11.92 3.27
C ASN A 293 -12.33 13.21 2.65
N ILE A 294 -13.60 13.15 2.27
CA ILE A 294 -14.36 14.28 1.69
C ILE A 294 -15.06 15.10 2.77
N LEU A 295 -15.70 14.44 3.72
CA LEU A 295 -16.46 15.06 4.80
C LEU A 295 -15.55 15.79 5.79
N THR A 296 -16.13 16.79 6.48
CA THR A 296 -15.51 17.33 7.69
C THR A 296 -15.47 16.27 8.79
N PRO A 297 -14.59 16.39 9.78
CA PRO A 297 -14.57 15.46 10.91
C PRO A 297 -15.89 15.37 11.67
N ALA A 298 -16.62 16.46 11.78
CA ALA A 298 -17.94 16.51 12.44
C ALA A 298 -19.01 15.74 11.65
N GLU A 299 -19.05 15.91 10.32
CA GLU A 299 -19.94 15.14 9.44
C GLU A 299 -19.59 13.66 9.47
N SER A 300 -18.30 13.31 9.47
CA SER A 300 -17.80 11.93 9.57
C SER A 300 -18.25 11.26 10.88
N ALA A 301 -18.11 11.96 12.00
CA ALA A 301 -18.55 11.46 13.31
C ALA A 301 -20.08 11.25 13.35
N SER A 302 -20.86 12.18 12.78
CA SER A 302 -22.31 12.04 12.69
C SER A 302 -22.74 10.83 11.87
N LEU A 303 -22.11 10.63 10.70
CA LEU A 303 -22.40 9.46 9.84
C LEU A 303 -22.02 8.14 10.51
N ALA A 304 -20.86 8.08 11.18
CA ALA A 304 -20.40 6.88 11.87
C ALA A 304 -21.34 6.45 13.01
N THR A 305 -22.03 7.38 13.67
CA THR A 305 -23.00 7.07 14.74
C THR A 305 -24.14 6.15 14.26
N GLY A 306 -24.53 6.28 12.99
CA GLY A 306 -25.57 5.43 12.38
C GLY A 306 -25.07 4.08 11.87
N LEU A 307 -23.76 3.78 11.98
CA LEU A 307 -23.13 2.59 11.42
C LEU A 307 -22.32 1.83 12.49
N PRO A 308 -22.99 0.97 13.28
CA PRO A 308 -22.34 0.22 14.36
C PRO A 308 -21.14 -0.60 13.87
N GLY A 309 -20.08 -0.68 14.68
CA GLY A 309 -18.84 -1.39 14.34
C GLY A 309 -17.85 -0.57 13.53
N THR A 310 -18.18 0.70 13.24
CA THR A 310 -17.26 1.62 12.55
C THR A 310 -16.29 2.27 13.53
N GLU A 311 -14.99 2.03 13.34
CA GLU A 311 -13.93 2.76 14.02
C GLU A 311 -13.07 3.47 12.98
N TYR A 312 -12.59 4.68 13.30
CA TYR A 312 -11.84 5.48 12.34
C TYR A 312 -10.74 6.34 12.98
N LEU A 313 -9.73 6.66 12.18
CA LEU A 313 -8.71 7.67 12.44
C LEU A 313 -8.64 8.61 11.23
N LEU A 314 -8.91 9.88 11.45
CA LEU A 314 -8.77 10.95 10.47
C LEU A 314 -7.55 11.79 10.81
N ILE A 315 -6.86 12.24 9.77
CA ILE A 315 -5.79 13.22 9.89
C ILE A 315 -6.18 14.43 9.08
N SER A 316 -6.42 15.54 9.79
CA SER A 316 -6.85 16.79 9.18
C SER A 316 -5.74 17.41 8.32
N ARG A 317 -6.08 18.35 7.46
CA ARG A 317 -5.10 19.15 6.67
C ARG A 317 -4.13 19.89 7.60
N GLN A 318 -4.57 20.30 8.78
CA GLN A 318 -3.75 20.95 9.82
C GLN A 318 -2.88 19.95 10.58
N GLY A 319 -3.13 18.64 10.44
CA GLY A 319 -2.39 17.55 11.07
C GLY A 319 -2.92 17.09 12.41
N GLU A 320 -4.15 17.44 12.71
CA GLU A 320 -4.84 16.96 13.90
C GLU A 320 -5.24 15.49 13.72
N PHE A 321 -5.09 14.72 14.78
CA PHE A 321 -5.52 13.32 14.85
C PHE A 321 -6.91 13.27 15.48
N ILE A 322 -7.89 12.83 14.71
CA ILE A 322 -9.29 12.77 15.13
C ILE A 322 -9.76 11.33 15.00
N ALA A 323 -10.04 10.68 16.12
CA ALA A 323 -10.39 9.27 16.18
C ALA A 323 -11.80 9.06 16.72
N SER A 324 -12.43 7.96 16.32
CA SER A 324 -13.67 7.48 16.92
C SER A 324 -13.48 7.08 18.38
N LYS A 325 -14.57 7.02 19.14
CA LYS A 325 -14.54 6.73 20.58
C LYS A 325 -13.91 5.35 20.90
N GLY A 326 -14.13 4.34 20.05
CA GLY A 326 -13.60 2.98 20.23
C GLY A 326 -12.17 2.79 19.74
N TRP A 327 -11.63 3.72 18.94
CA TRP A 327 -10.29 3.61 18.36
C TRP A 327 -9.17 3.34 19.41
N PRO A 328 -9.14 4.01 20.57
CA PRO A 328 -8.10 3.74 21.58
C PRO A 328 -8.10 2.31 22.09
N GLY A 329 -9.26 1.63 22.09
CA GLY A 329 -9.39 0.24 22.52
C GLY A 329 -8.80 -0.79 21.57
N ILE A 330 -8.58 -0.41 20.30
CA ILE A 330 -8.01 -1.28 19.26
C ILE A 330 -6.60 -0.88 18.86
N ALA A 331 -6.16 0.33 19.22
CA ALA A 331 -4.83 0.83 18.93
C ALA A 331 -3.81 0.25 19.91
N LEU A 332 -2.72 -0.31 19.38
CA LEU A 332 -1.58 -0.70 20.19
C LEU A 332 -0.73 0.53 20.54
N PRO A 333 -0.16 0.59 21.76
CA PRO A 333 0.79 1.63 22.09
C PRO A 333 1.99 1.58 21.14
N LEU A 334 2.42 2.73 20.66
CA LEU A 334 3.69 2.82 19.94
C LEU A 334 4.83 2.51 20.92
N PRO A 335 5.89 1.80 20.53
CA PRO A 335 7.05 1.59 21.38
C PRO A 335 7.58 2.90 21.93
N GLU A 336 7.97 2.94 23.21
CA GLU A 336 8.48 4.16 23.85
C GLU A 336 9.67 4.79 23.11
N SER A 337 10.51 3.97 22.46
CA SER A 337 11.57 4.45 21.57
C SER A 337 11.07 5.32 20.42
N LEU A 338 9.78 5.19 20.04
CA LEU A 338 9.13 5.97 19.00
C LEU A 338 8.46 7.24 19.57
N LEU A 339 8.03 7.24 20.82
CA LEU A 339 7.35 8.36 21.48
C LEU A 339 8.32 9.47 21.92
N MET A 340 9.59 9.14 22.12
CA MET A 340 10.62 10.10 22.56
C MET A 340 10.95 11.20 21.53
N SER A 341 10.40 11.12 20.33
CA SER A 341 10.62 12.12 19.26
C SER A 341 9.69 13.34 19.31
N THR A 342 8.59 13.31 20.09
CA THR A 342 7.54 14.35 20.05
C THR A 342 7.48 15.25 21.31
N ALA A 343 8.28 15.00 22.32
CA ALA A 343 8.32 15.87 23.51
C ALA A 343 9.17 17.13 23.23
N PRO A 344 8.69 18.34 23.55
CA PRO A 344 9.52 19.53 23.52
C PRO A 344 10.60 19.39 24.60
N LYS A 345 11.83 19.13 24.21
CA LYS A 345 12.97 19.10 25.14
C LYS A 345 13.38 20.52 25.49
N THR A 346 12.80 21.07 26.53
CA THR A 346 13.44 22.11 27.33
C THR A 346 14.25 21.42 28.42
N ALA A 347 15.36 20.81 28.04
CA ALA A 347 16.40 20.41 28.98
C ALA A 347 17.70 21.13 28.54
N TYR A 348 17.99 22.21 29.21
CA TYR A 348 19.33 22.81 29.21
C TYR A 348 20.30 21.84 29.88
N LEU A 349 20.89 20.92 29.12
CA LEU A 349 22.10 20.25 29.51
C LEU A 349 23.27 21.18 29.24
N LEU A 350 23.95 21.60 30.31
CA LEU A 350 25.26 22.22 30.21
C LEU A 350 26.20 21.26 29.48
N SER A 351 26.37 21.49 28.17
CA SER A 351 27.25 20.70 27.32
C SER A 351 28.67 21.12 27.59
N VAL A 352 29.46 20.20 28.12
CA VAL A 352 30.94 20.28 28.00
C VAL A 352 31.22 20.31 26.49
N PRO A 353 32.03 21.28 25.98
CA PRO A 353 32.35 21.36 24.55
C PRO A 353 33.23 20.16 24.16
N THR A 354 32.60 19.13 23.59
CA THR A 354 33.33 18.07 22.91
C THR A 354 33.77 18.58 21.54
N LYS A 355 35.02 18.36 21.16
CA LYS A 355 35.65 18.75 19.88
C LYS A 355 34.93 18.17 18.65
N ASP A 356 34.06 17.18 18.85
CA ASP A 356 33.37 16.45 17.80
C ASP A 356 32.00 17.07 17.54
N LYS A 357 31.83 17.63 16.34
CA LYS A 357 30.52 18.11 15.88
C LYS A 357 29.58 16.92 15.64
N ARG A 358 28.40 16.96 16.27
CA ARG A 358 27.32 15.99 16.02
C ARG A 358 26.52 16.40 14.79
N TRP A 359 25.78 15.42 14.25
CA TRP A 359 24.82 15.63 13.16
C TRP A 359 23.89 16.82 13.46
N ASN A 360 23.63 17.63 12.42
CA ASN A 360 22.68 18.75 12.56
C ASN A 360 21.24 18.23 12.53
N PRO A 361 20.45 18.40 13.63
CA PRO A 361 19.07 17.91 13.69
C PRO A 361 18.11 18.48 12.64
N THR A 362 18.46 19.65 12.05
CA THR A 362 17.66 20.26 10.96
C THR A 362 17.92 19.61 9.61
N GLN A 363 18.91 18.70 9.52
CA GLN A 363 19.30 18.06 8.27
C GLN A 363 18.91 16.58 8.23
N GLU A 364 18.75 16.08 7.02
CA GLU A 364 18.42 14.69 6.74
C GLU A 364 19.08 14.21 5.44
N LEU A 365 19.29 12.91 5.30
CA LEU A 365 19.63 12.28 4.04
C LEU A 365 18.37 11.61 3.46
N LEU A 366 17.95 12.06 2.29
CA LEU A 366 16.93 11.39 1.50
C LEU A 366 17.62 10.42 0.54
N ILE A 367 17.19 9.14 0.57
CA ILE A 367 17.69 8.07 -0.27
C ILE A 367 16.53 7.63 -1.16
N THR A 368 16.58 7.99 -2.42
CA THR A 368 15.55 7.57 -3.40
C THR A 368 16.17 6.57 -4.35
N PHE A 369 15.48 5.46 -4.60
CA PHE A 369 15.91 4.44 -5.55
C PHE A 369 14.73 3.79 -6.26
N ASP A 370 14.98 3.34 -7.50
CA ASP A 370 13.99 2.69 -8.35
C ASP A 370 14.29 1.21 -8.48
N LEU A 371 13.35 0.35 -8.05
CA LEU A 371 13.39 -1.09 -8.30
C LEU A 371 12.96 -1.40 -9.73
N ALA A 372 13.77 -2.17 -10.44
CA ALA A 372 13.56 -2.52 -11.83
C ALA A 372 12.28 -3.34 -12.05
N ARG A 373 11.61 -3.05 -13.18
CA ARG A 373 10.50 -3.84 -13.69
C ARG A 373 11.02 -4.89 -14.66
N PHE A 374 10.56 -6.13 -14.50
CA PHE A 374 10.85 -7.24 -15.41
C PHE A 374 9.55 -7.70 -16.08
N GLU A 375 9.65 -8.16 -17.32
CA GLU A 375 8.54 -8.77 -18.02
C GLU A 375 8.32 -10.22 -17.56
N GLY A 376 7.07 -10.66 -17.55
CA GLY A 376 6.67 -12.00 -17.14
C GLY A 376 6.60 -12.21 -15.62
N ARG A 377 6.55 -13.48 -15.19
CA ARG A 377 6.54 -13.86 -13.76
C ARG A 377 7.94 -13.73 -13.18
N SER A 378 8.21 -12.65 -12.49
CA SER A 378 9.46 -12.47 -11.75
C SER A 378 9.18 -12.34 -10.25
N HIS A 379 10.06 -12.93 -9.41
CA HIS A 379 10.00 -12.71 -7.97
C HIS A 379 10.41 -11.28 -7.64
N ARG A 380 9.80 -10.68 -6.62
CA ARG A 380 10.21 -9.37 -6.11
C ARG A 380 11.58 -9.46 -5.45
N PRO A 381 12.44 -8.43 -5.60
CA PRO A 381 13.74 -8.45 -4.97
C PRO A 381 13.64 -8.36 -3.44
N PHE A 382 14.55 -9.01 -2.74
CA PHE A 382 14.90 -8.71 -1.37
C PHE A 382 15.75 -7.45 -1.40
N VAL A 383 15.55 -6.53 -0.46
CA VAL A 383 16.28 -5.25 -0.42
C VAL A 383 16.72 -4.98 1.02
N ALA A 384 17.99 -4.62 1.19
CA ALA A 384 18.51 -4.08 2.42
C ALA A 384 19.14 -2.70 2.17
N VAL A 385 18.84 -1.74 3.05
CA VAL A 385 19.44 -0.41 3.02
C VAL A 385 19.95 -0.07 4.41
N TRP A 386 21.23 0.24 4.52
CA TRP A 386 21.87 0.56 5.80
C TRP A 386 23.03 1.53 5.64
N VAL A 387 23.51 2.04 6.77
CA VAL A 387 24.61 2.99 6.87
C VAL A 387 25.73 2.36 7.67
N VAL A 388 26.97 2.48 7.22
CA VAL A 388 28.17 2.08 7.95
C VAL A 388 29.11 3.26 8.13
N ASP A 389 29.94 3.23 9.19
CA ASP A 389 31.00 4.21 9.45
C ASP A 389 32.26 3.94 8.59
N GLU A 390 33.31 4.74 8.79
CA GLU A 390 34.60 4.59 8.08
C GLU A 390 35.30 3.24 8.38
N ALA A 391 35.02 2.63 9.53
CA ALA A 391 35.52 1.31 9.92
C ALA A 391 34.64 0.18 9.40
N LYS A 392 33.64 0.45 8.55
CA LYS A 392 32.63 -0.47 8.02
C LYS A 392 31.72 -1.07 9.10
N LYS A 393 31.66 -0.45 10.27
CA LYS A 393 30.76 -0.87 11.34
C LYS A 393 29.34 -0.40 11.07
N PRO A 394 28.30 -1.25 11.25
CA PRO A 394 26.91 -0.83 11.09
C PRO A 394 26.55 0.30 12.05
N VAL A 395 25.88 1.32 11.52
CA VAL A 395 25.42 2.50 12.26
C VAL A 395 23.90 2.53 12.32
N ARG A 396 23.25 2.36 11.16
CA ARG A 396 21.78 2.43 11.08
C ARG A 396 21.26 1.51 10.00
N GLN A 397 20.29 0.68 10.33
CA GLN A 397 19.47 -0.04 9.37
C GLN A 397 18.25 0.79 9.00
N LEU A 398 18.07 1.08 7.70
CA LEU A 398 16.99 1.93 7.20
C LEU A 398 15.84 1.12 6.61
N ALA A 399 16.14 0.00 5.94
CA ALA A 399 15.13 -0.91 5.40
C ALA A 399 15.69 -2.33 5.29
N LEU A 400 14.81 -3.30 5.47
CA LEU A 400 15.01 -4.71 5.15
C LEU A 400 13.70 -5.29 4.62
N TRP A 401 13.63 -5.54 3.31
CA TRP A 401 12.43 -6.04 2.65
C TRP A 401 12.62 -7.46 2.17
N TYR A 402 11.87 -8.40 2.73
CA TYR A 402 11.93 -9.81 2.35
C TYR A 402 10.56 -10.49 2.59
N ASN A 403 10.34 -11.63 1.94
CA ASN A 403 9.13 -12.44 2.11
C ASN A 403 9.40 -13.83 2.68
N LYS A 404 10.63 -14.35 2.51
CA LYS A 404 11.03 -15.68 2.96
C LYS A 404 12.38 -15.60 3.66
N PRO A 405 12.46 -15.81 5.00
CA PRO A 405 13.72 -15.71 5.76
C PRO A 405 14.86 -16.61 5.22
N ARG A 406 14.50 -17.74 4.61
CA ARG A 406 15.48 -18.68 4.05
C ARG A 406 16.33 -18.09 2.92
N TRP A 407 15.88 -17.01 2.26
CA TRP A 407 16.58 -16.36 1.16
C TRP A 407 17.35 -15.10 1.57
N LEU A 408 17.36 -14.75 2.85
CA LEU A 408 18.10 -13.58 3.33
C LEU A 408 19.61 -13.68 3.08
N HIS A 409 20.15 -14.88 2.92
CA HIS A 409 21.57 -15.08 2.56
C HIS A 409 21.90 -14.60 1.13
N ASP A 410 20.90 -14.37 0.27
CA ASP A 410 21.10 -13.77 -1.04
C ASP A 410 21.47 -12.28 -0.94
N LEU A 411 21.10 -11.60 0.15
CA LEU A 411 21.64 -10.29 0.54
C LEU A 411 22.99 -10.48 1.23
N ARG A 412 24.05 -10.66 0.45
CA ARG A 412 25.34 -11.19 0.87
C ARG A 412 26.07 -10.32 1.88
N GLU A 413 26.13 -9.02 1.60
CA GLU A 413 26.82 -8.04 2.46
C GLU A 413 26.02 -7.78 3.73
N TRP A 414 24.71 -7.62 3.61
CA TRP A 414 23.85 -7.45 4.77
C TRP A 414 23.84 -8.70 5.65
N TYR A 415 23.78 -9.89 5.05
CA TYR A 415 23.74 -11.15 5.78
C TYR A 415 25.05 -11.42 6.54
N ALA A 416 26.20 -11.07 5.97
CA ALA A 416 27.48 -11.16 6.65
C ALA A 416 27.51 -10.29 7.92
N LEU A 417 26.96 -9.08 7.87
CA LEU A 417 26.84 -8.21 9.04
C LEU A 417 25.88 -8.75 10.10
N LYS A 418 24.79 -9.43 9.71
CA LYS A 418 23.80 -9.99 10.64
C LYS A 418 24.41 -11.10 11.52
N VAL A 419 25.35 -11.88 10.99
CA VAL A 419 26.01 -12.96 11.74
C VAL A 419 26.82 -12.42 12.90
N GLU A 420 27.29 -11.15 12.81
CA GLU A 420 28.12 -10.50 13.83
C GLU A 420 27.30 -9.63 14.80
N THR A 421 26.07 -9.26 14.42
CA THR A 421 25.25 -8.34 15.23
C THR A 421 23.78 -8.76 15.17
N ASP A 422 23.13 -8.81 16.33
CA ASP A 422 21.68 -9.11 16.46
C ASP A 422 20.81 -7.96 15.92
N VAL A 423 21.16 -7.45 14.72
CA VAL A 423 20.52 -6.27 14.11
C VAL A 423 19.18 -6.66 13.51
N ALA A 424 18.23 -6.43 14.27
CA ALA A 424 16.93 -5.85 14.12
C ALA A 424 16.00 -6.35 13.02
N THR A 425 15.12 -7.19 13.40
CA THR A 425 13.80 -7.42 12.81
C THR A 425 12.88 -6.18 12.87
N SER A 426 13.23 -5.10 13.56
CA SER A 426 12.36 -3.92 13.81
C SER A 426 12.03 -3.09 12.56
N VAL A 427 12.86 -3.13 11.50
CA VAL A 427 12.63 -2.45 10.22
C VAL A 427 12.30 -3.39 9.08
N ALA A 428 12.11 -4.70 9.37
CA ALA A 428 11.78 -5.69 8.37
C ALA A 428 10.35 -5.54 7.88
N SER A 429 10.16 -5.61 6.58
CA SER A 429 8.85 -5.61 5.94
C SER A 429 8.82 -6.51 4.70
N ALA A 430 7.64 -6.70 4.12
CA ALA A 430 7.49 -7.49 2.90
C ALA A 430 8.26 -6.87 1.71
N THR A 431 8.65 -7.72 0.75
CA THR A 431 9.22 -7.27 -0.53
C THR A 431 8.31 -6.26 -1.22
N ARG A 432 8.91 -5.35 -1.97
CA ARG A 432 8.20 -4.27 -2.67
C ARG A 432 8.06 -4.56 -4.16
N SER A 433 7.01 -4.03 -4.77
CA SER A 433 6.82 -4.06 -6.22
C SER A 433 7.86 -3.19 -6.94
N PRO A 434 8.10 -3.38 -8.24
CA PRO A 434 8.87 -2.44 -9.05
C PRO A 434 8.34 -1.02 -8.92
N GLY A 435 9.24 -0.04 -8.84
CA GLY A 435 8.90 1.38 -8.70
C GLY A 435 9.84 2.13 -7.79
N GLN A 436 9.56 3.42 -7.60
CA GLN A 436 10.38 4.32 -6.82
C GLN A 436 10.05 4.25 -5.33
N TYR A 437 11.09 4.22 -4.51
CA TYR A 437 11.03 4.23 -3.05
C TYR A 437 11.96 5.28 -2.48
N THR A 438 11.54 5.85 -1.35
CA THR A 438 12.26 6.90 -0.67
C THR A 438 12.44 6.53 0.80
N LEU A 439 13.70 6.54 1.28
CA LEU A 439 14.04 6.34 2.68
C LEU A 439 14.68 7.62 3.22
N VAL A 440 14.54 7.84 4.53
CA VAL A 440 15.15 8.96 5.23
C VAL A 440 16.09 8.45 6.31
N TRP A 441 17.31 8.99 6.36
CA TRP A 441 18.19 8.90 7.51
C TRP A 441 18.29 10.25 8.21
N ASP A 442 17.86 10.28 9.45
CA ASP A 442 17.83 11.47 10.28
C ASP A 442 19.17 11.77 11.01
N GLY A 443 20.21 10.96 10.74
CA GLY A 443 21.51 11.09 11.39
C GLY A 443 21.60 10.44 12.77
N LYS A 444 20.70 9.50 13.09
CA LYS A 444 20.76 8.69 14.30
C LYS A 444 21.18 7.27 14.00
N ASP A 445 21.85 6.67 14.97
CA ASP A 445 22.17 5.23 14.97
C ASP A 445 20.93 4.37 15.33
N ASP A 446 21.11 3.05 15.39
CA ASP A 446 20.04 2.12 15.75
C ASP A 446 19.58 2.23 17.22
N GLN A 447 20.37 2.89 18.08
CA GLN A 447 20.03 3.21 19.47
C GLN A 447 19.33 4.58 19.60
N GLY A 448 19.09 5.28 18.47
CA GLY A 448 18.45 6.59 18.45
C GLY A 448 19.36 7.76 18.86
N GLN A 449 20.68 7.54 18.95
CA GLN A 449 21.66 8.57 19.31
C GLN A 449 22.16 9.28 18.06
N TRP A 450 22.36 10.61 18.17
CA TRP A 450 22.94 11.41 17.08
C TRP A 450 24.38 10.99 16.80
N VAL A 451 24.67 10.64 15.53
CA VAL A 451 26.04 10.32 15.11
C VAL A 451 26.91 11.58 15.02
N LYS A 452 28.21 11.40 14.99
CA LYS A 452 29.16 12.48 14.72
C LYS A 452 29.06 12.91 13.26
N GLN A 453 29.39 14.18 12.97
CA GLN A 453 29.67 14.57 11.59
C GLN A 453 30.92 13.84 11.09
N GLY A 454 30.90 13.44 9.82
CA GLY A 454 31.99 12.67 9.24
C GLY A 454 31.55 11.89 8.01
N LYS A 455 32.38 10.95 7.61
CA LYS A 455 32.12 10.11 6.44
C LYS A 455 31.37 8.85 6.83
N TYR A 456 30.30 8.57 6.09
CA TYR A 456 29.52 7.36 6.22
C TYR A 456 29.27 6.79 4.83
N THR A 457 29.19 5.47 4.73
CA THR A 457 28.85 4.79 3.48
C THR A 457 27.40 4.32 3.54
N ILE A 458 26.62 4.74 2.55
CA ILE A 458 25.27 4.27 2.32
C ILE A 458 25.35 3.02 1.47
N GLN A 459 24.68 1.97 1.90
CA GLN A 459 24.65 0.68 1.23
C GLN A 459 23.22 0.37 0.81
N ILE A 460 23.00 0.02 -0.45
CA ILE A 460 21.72 -0.38 -1.02
C ILE A 460 21.95 -1.70 -1.72
N GLU A 461 21.44 -2.78 -1.16
CA GLU A 461 21.60 -4.15 -1.64
C GLU A 461 20.26 -4.69 -2.10
N ALA A 462 20.23 -5.30 -3.28
CA ALA A 462 19.06 -5.97 -3.82
C ALA A 462 19.45 -7.33 -4.40
N ALA A 463 18.64 -8.34 -4.10
CA ALA A 463 18.81 -9.70 -4.60
C ALA A 463 17.45 -10.32 -4.91
N ARG A 464 17.40 -11.25 -5.84
CA ARG A 464 16.17 -11.91 -6.27
C ARG A 464 16.31 -13.43 -6.18
N GLU A 465 15.25 -14.10 -5.70
CA GLU A 465 15.18 -15.57 -5.68
C GLU A 465 15.47 -16.13 -7.08
N HIS A 466 16.55 -16.88 -7.23
CA HIS A 466 17.05 -17.41 -8.52
C HIS A 466 17.30 -16.32 -9.59
N GLY A 467 17.59 -15.10 -9.18
CA GLY A 467 17.78 -13.97 -10.07
C GLY A 467 19.13 -13.27 -9.89
N THR A 468 19.10 -11.99 -10.20
CA THR A 468 20.29 -11.12 -10.15
C THR A 468 20.54 -10.60 -8.74
N TYR A 469 21.75 -10.07 -8.54
CA TYR A 469 22.24 -9.45 -7.30
C TYR A 469 22.87 -8.11 -7.64
N GLN A 470 22.62 -7.12 -6.79
CA GLN A 470 23.21 -5.79 -6.92
C GLN A 470 23.52 -5.19 -5.54
N LEU A 471 24.69 -4.56 -5.45
CA LEU A 471 25.07 -3.73 -4.32
C LEU A 471 25.52 -2.35 -4.84
N ILE A 472 24.93 -1.30 -4.30
CA ILE A 472 25.37 0.08 -4.46
C ILE A 472 25.98 0.53 -3.14
N GLN A 473 27.24 1.02 -3.18
CA GLN A 473 27.94 1.56 -2.02
C GLN A 473 28.40 2.97 -2.35
N GLN A 474 27.99 3.94 -1.53
CA GLN A 474 28.39 5.31 -1.73
C GLN A 474 28.80 5.97 -0.43
N MET A 475 30.05 6.39 -0.35
CA MET A 475 30.54 7.20 0.74
C MET A 475 30.13 8.66 0.55
N MET A 476 29.62 9.27 1.61
CA MET A 476 29.30 10.70 1.68
C MET A 476 29.92 11.32 2.94
N ASP A 477 30.32 12.58 2.85
CA ASP A 477 30.77 13.37 3.99
C ASP A 477 29.61 14.24 4.50
N PHE A 478 29.18 13.99 5.74
CA PHE A 478 28.10 14.68 6.43
C PHE A 478 28.66 15.75 7.36
N ASN A 479 29.15 16.82 6.78
CA ASN A 479 29.82 17.93 7.45
C ASN A 479 28.95 19.19 7.62
N GLY A 480 27.62 19.05 7.46
CA GLY A 480 26.65 20.14 7.51
C GLY A 480 26.42 20.88 6.20
N LYS A 481 27.16 20.56 5.13
CA LYS A 481 26.94 21.15 3.79
C LYS A 481 25.99 20.25 2.99
N VAL A 482 24.90 20.82 2.51
CA VAL A 482 23.93 20.10 1.65
C VAL A 482 24.62 19.60 0.37
N LYS A 483 24.26 18.40 -0.06
CA LYS A 483 24.87 17.74 -1.20
C LYS A 483 23.94 16.70 -1.79
N GLN A 484 23.79 16.71 -3.10
CA GLN A 484 23.07 15.68 -3.84
C GLN A 484 24.04 14.85 -4.69
N GLN A 485 23.77 13.54 -4.80
CA GLN A 485 24.55 12.62 -5.60
C GLN A 485 23.65 11.63 -6.30
N LEU A 486 23.73 11.58 -7.63
CA LEU A 486 23.08 10.56 -8.46
C LEU A 486 24.00 9.36 -8.57
N LEU A 487 23.44 8.16 -8.41
CA LEU A 487 24.12 6.87 -8.49
C LEU A 487 23.57 6.08 -9.66
N ASN A 488 24.48 5.45 -10.40
CA ASN A 488 24.09 4.53 -11.48
C ASN A 488 23.65 3.21 -10.88
N GLY A 489 22.49 2.74 -11.31
CA GLY A 489 22.03 1.39 -11.04
C GLY A 489 22.47 0.40 -12.12
N ASN A 490 21.91 -0.79 -12.05
CA ASN A 490 22.04 -1.79 -13.12
C ASN A 490 20.75 -2.62 -13.29
N VAL A 491 20.76 -3.89 -12.92
CA VAL A 491 19.64 -4.81 -13.21
C VAL A 491 18.50 -4.69 -12.20
N GLU A 492 18.79 -4.69 -10.88
CA GLU A 492 17.75 -4.70 -9.83
C GLU A 492 17.33 -3.29 -9.39
N ILE A 493 18.29 -2.36 -9.38
CA ILE A 493 18.09 -0.95 -9.02
C ILE A 493 18.50 -0.11 -10.21
N THR A 494 17.53 0.48 -10.90
CA THR A 494 17.77 1.21 -12.15
C THR A 494 18.47 2.54 -11.90
N THR A 495 18.11 3.23 -10.83
CA THR A 495 18.73 4.50 -10.39
C THR A 495 18.68 4.60 -8.87
N ALA A 496 19.58 5.39 -8.29
CA ALA A 496 19.49 5.83 -6.91
C ALA A 496 20.01 7.27 -6.77
N THR A 497 19.44 8.01 -5.83
CA THR A 497 19.84 9.39 -5.50
C THR A 497 20.00 9.51 -4.00
N LEU A 498 21.12 10.13 -3.58
CA LEU A 498 21.37 10.51 -2.21
C LEU A 498 21.31 12.03 -2.12
N ASP A 499 20.37 12.57 -1.33
CA ASP A 499 20.14 14.01 -1.18
C ASP A 499 20.26 14.42 0.30
N TYR A 500 21.44 14.90 0.70
CA TYR A 500 21.70 15.46 2.02
C TYR A 500 21.27 16.92 2.03
N ARG A 501 20.22 17.22 2.79
CA ARG A 501 19.50 18.50 2.70
C ARG A 501 18.98 18.99 4.05
N GLU A 502 18.54 20.23 4.10
CA GLU A 502 17.70 20.71 5.20
C GLU A 502 16.34 20.02 5.17
N LYS A 503 15.84 19.64 6.35
CA LYS A 503 14.48 19.09 6.48
C LYS A 503 13.47 20.09 5.94
N ALA A 504 12.50 19.61 5.16
CA ALA A 504 11.39 20.44 4.74
C ALA A 504 10.66 20.94 5.98
N THR A 505 10.59 22.26 6.15
CA THR A 505 9.76 22.86 7.19
C THR A 505 8.31 22.53 6.84
N THR A 506 7.65 21.76 7.68
CA THR A 506 6.21 21.45 7.53
C THR A 506 5.46 22.79 7.67
N ARG A 507 5.08 23.39 6.54
CA ARG A 507 4.16 24.53 6.51
C ARG A 507 2.73 24.04 6.66
#